data_2fca86cffc2e413cb9023fde4270117f
#
_entry.id   2fca86cffc2e413cb9023fde4270117f
#
_cell.length_a   1.000
_cell.length_b   1.000
_cell.length_c   1.000
_cell.angle_alpha   90.00
_cell.angle_beta   90.00
_cell.angle_gamma   90.00
#
_symmetry.space_group_name_H-M   'P 1'
#
loop_
_entity.id
_entity.type
_entity.pdbx_description
1 polymer ?
#
loop_
_entity_poly.entity_id
_entity_poly.type
_entity_poly.pdbx_seq_one_letter_code
_entity_poly.pdbx_strand_id
1 'polypeptide(L)'
;APAKTTTPAQITTKQTITTPSAVGTSKIKAAQKTVVVAPGKTVKVGFTATAAKPATKAAVVTATTASKKVATAKVKGKKVVIKAPKKAVKGASTTVTLKSTNGDKKVSAKIKVYVRNSAKKVKAAKKAITVKKGKTTKLVIKASKVQNKKKAFADTITVKGKIVKLTDVKFAKGKATLTLKGAKKAKKKAVTIKVGSKSVKVKATVK
;
A
#
# COMPACT_ATOMS: atom_id res chain seq x y z
N ALA A 1 53.56 41.81 -54.02
CA ALA A 1 52.24 41.51 -53.35
C ALA A 1 52.47 40.54 -52.19
N PRO A 2 52.02 40.82 -50.93
CA PRO A 2 52.17 39.90 -49.81
C PRO A 2 51.07 38.86 -49.82
N ALA A 3 51.43 37.62 -49.50
CA ALA A 3 50.57 36.48 -49.42
C ALA A 3 49.63 36.57 -48.19
N LYS A 4 48.32 36.35 -48.44
CA LYS A 4 47.30 36.26 -47.39
C LYS A 4 47.43 34.93 -46.66
N THR A 5 47.81 34.97 -45.40
CA THR A 5 47.78 33.83 -44.49
C THR A 5 46.33 33.63 -44.04
N THR A 6 45.67 32.57 -44.48
CA THR A 6 44.37 32.14 -43.98
C THR A 6 44.53 31.31 -42.73
N THR A 7 44.11 31.83 -41.59
CA THR A 7 44.02 31.15 -40.30
C THR A 7 42.89 30.11 -40.35
N PRO A 8 43.10 28.85 -39.98
CA PRO A 8 42.00 27.88 -39.93
C PRO A 8 41.06 28.21 -38.77
N ALA A 9 39.76 28.28 -39.10
CA ALA A 9 38.70 28.43 -38.08
C ALA A 9 38.69 27.24 -37.14
N GLN A 10 38.92 27.49 -35.86
CA GLN A 10 38.70 26.49 -34.79
C GLN A 10 37.21 26.20 -34.69
N ILE A 11 36.82 24.99 -35.07
CA ILE A 11 35.49 24.45 -34.80
C ILE A 11 35.44 24.10 -33.34
N THR A 12 34.90 24.98 -32.51
CA THR A 12 34.60 24.72 -31.11
C THR A 12 33.34 23.84 -31.06
N THR A 13 33.49 22.54 -31.06
CA THR A 13 32.39 21.61 -30.80
C THR A 13 31.99 21.78 -29.34
N LYS A 14 30.91 22.48 -29.09
CA LYS A 14 30.29 22.61 -27.79
C LYS A 14 29.71 21.25 -27.42
N GLN A 15 30.49 20.40 -26.79
CA GLN A 15 29.98 19.18 -26.17
C GLN A 15 29.02 19.59 -25.07
N THR A 16 27.71 19.45 -25.32
CA THR A 16 26.69 19.54 -24.33
C THR A 16 26.81 18.29 -23.47
N ILE A 17 27.53 18.40 -22.35
CA ILE A 17 27.56 17.36 -21.32
C ILE A 17 26.16 17.36 -20.73
N THR A 18 25.28 16.50 -21.24
CA THR A 18 24.01 16.18 -20.57
C THR A 18 24.39 15.42 -19.31
N THR A 19 24.43 16.13 -18.17
CA THR A 19 24.49 15.48 -16.86
C THR A 19 23.34 14.50 -16.77
N PRO A 20 23.59 13.21 -16.52
CA PRO A 20 22.52 12.23 -16.43
C PRO A 20 21.55 12.68 -15.34
N SER A 21 20.29 12.86 -15.72
CA SER A 21 19.22 13.26 -14.82
C SER A 21 19.18 12.30 -13.65
N ALA A 22 19.18 12.81 -12.42
CA ALA A 22 19.24 12.02 -11.21
C ALA A 22 18.01 11.11 -11.11
N VAL A 23 18.16 9.85 -11.47
CA VAL A 23 17.07 8.88 -11.51
C VAL A 23 16.73 8.45 -10.07
N GLY A 24 15.54 8.81 -9.61
CA GLY A 24 15.07 8.54 -8.27
C GLY A 24 14.21 7.27 -8.18
N THR A 25 12.96 7.39 -7.74
CA THR A 25 12.06 6.26 -7.53
C THR A 25 11.50 5.70 -8.84
N SER A 26 11.73 4.40 -9.12
CA SER A 26 11.20 3.71 -10.31
C SER A 26 9.86 3.02 -10.05
N LYS A 27 9.54 2.65 -8.81
CA LYS A 27 8.33 1.92 -8.45
C LYS A 27 7.91 2.15 -7.00
N ILE A 28 6.62 2.37 -6.79
CA ILE A 28 6.01 2.38 -5.45
C ILE A 28 4.93 1.30 -5.39
N LYS A 29 4.95 0.49 -4.34
CA LYS A 29 3.94 -0.55 -4.10
C LYS A 29 3.48 -0.51 -2.64
N ALA A 30 2.20 -0.22 -2.42
CA ALA A 30 1.60 -0.36 -1.10
C ALA A 30 1.37 -1.84 -0.76
N ALA A 31 1.60 -2.22 0.49
CA ALA A 31 1.35 -3.58 0.97
C ALA A 31 -0.15 -3.93 0.98
N GLN A 32 -1.02 -2.91 1.05
CA GLN A 32 -2.47 -3.05 0.98
C GLN A 32 -3.04 -1.95 0.10
N LYS A 33 -3.90 -2.32 -0.85
CA LYS A 33 -4.61 -1.36 -1.71
C LYS A 33 -5.86 -0.77 -1.06
N THR A 34 -6.36 -1.42 -0.01
CA THR A 34 -7.56 -1.01 0.70
C THR A 34 -7.35 -1.17 2.20
N VAL A 35 -7.71 -0.15 2.97
CA VAL A 35 -7.63 -0.17 4.43
C VAL A 35 -8.89 0.42 5.04
N VAL A 36 -9.12 0.07 6.29
CA VAL A 36 -10.20 0.60 7.09
C VAL A 36 -9.65 1.17 8.38
N VAL A 37 -10.16 2.32 8.74
CA VAL A 37 -9.81 3.01 9.98
C VAL A 37 -11.08 3.46 10.68
N ALA A 38 -11.20 3.20 11.98
CA ALA A 38 -12.30 3.73 12.79
C ALA A 38 -12.08 5.22 13.08
N PRO A 39 -13.16 6.01 13.31
CA PRO A 39 -13.04 7.40 13.74
C PRO A 39 -12.10 7.53 14.94
N GLY A 40 -11.21 8.51 14.90
CA GLY A 40 -10.20 8.77 15.93
C GLY A 40 -9.04 7.76 15.99
N LYS A 41 -9.04 6.71 15.16
CA LYS A 41 -7.99 5.68 15.16
C LYS A 41 -7.01 5.85 14.02
N THR A 42 -5.91 5.11 14.10
CA THR A 42 -4.80 5.14 13.15
C THR A 42 -4.54 3.73 12.62
N VAL A 43 -4.22 3.62 11.33
CA VAL A 43 -3.73 2.40 10.71
C VAL A 43 -2.38 2.69 10.03
N LYS A 44 -1.46 1.74 10.09
CA LYS A 44 -0.16 1.80 9.44
C LYS A 44 -0.11 0.82 8.28
N VAL A 45 0.22 1.29 7.10
CA VAL A 45 0.35 0.46 5.88
C VAL A 45 1.79 0.50 5.41
N GLY A 46 2.41 -0.67 5.28
CA GLY A 46 3.74 -0.78 4.70
C GLY A 46 3.71 -0.46 3.20
N PHE A 47 4.80 0.08 2.68
CA PHE A 47 5.03 0.21 1.25
C PHE A 47 6.49 -0.09 0.91
N THR A 48 6.74 -0.41 -0.34
CA THR A 48 8.08 -0.50 -0.91
C THR A 48 8.23 0.58 -1.96
N ALA A 49 9.34 1.28 -1.93
CA ALA A 49 9.78 2.18 -2.99
C ALA A 49 11.11 1.65 -3.51
N THR A 50 11.21 1.45 -4.81
CA THR A 50 12.41 0.95 -5.47
C THR A 50 13.06 2.12 -6.19
N ALA A 51 14.34 2.36 -5.96
CA ALA A 51 15.11 3.30 -6.74
C ALA A 51 15.30 2.78 -8.17
N ALA A 52 15.36 3.68 -9.14
CA ALA A 52 15.73 3.33 -10.50
C ALA A 52 17.23 2.99 -10.56
N LYS A 53 17.63 2.24 -11.55
CA LYS A 53 19.04 1.92 -11.80
C LYS A 53 19.55 2.69 -13.04
N PRO A 54 20.73 3.28 -12.97
CA PRO A 54 21.61 3.46 -11.82
C PRO A 54 20.99 4.41 -10.78
N ALA A 55 21.04 4.04 -9.50
CA ALA A 55 20.48 4.85 -8.43
C ALA A 55 21.46 5.94 -8.00
N THR A 56 21.22 7.18 -8.39
CA THR A 56 21.99 8.34 -7.94
C THR A 56 21.40 8.98 -6.68
N LYS A 57 20.12 8.69 -6.36
CA LYS A 57 19.44 9.21 -5.16
C LYS A 57 18.54 8.15 -4.55
N ALA A 58 18.41 8.19 -3.23
CA ALA A 58 17.45 7.34 -2.50
C ALA A 58 16.01 7.66 -2.92
N ALA A 59 15.15 6.62 -2.91
CA ALA A 59 13.72 6.79 -3.20
C ALA A 59 13.02 7.59 -2.10
N VAL A 60 12.47 8.75 -2.44
CA VAL A 60 11.70 9.61 -1.54
C VAL A 60 10.22 9.53 -1.89
N VAL A 61 9.38 9.30 -0.89
CA VAL A 61 7.93 9.14 -1.06
C VAL A 61 7.17 10.04 -0.11
N THR A 62 6.18 10.76 -0.65
CA THR A 62 5.20 11.52 0.12
C THR A 62 3.82 10.86 0.07
N ALA A 63 2.96 11.19 1.02
CA ALA A 63 1.59 10.73 1.07
C ALA A 63 0.63 11.93 1.09
N THR A 64 -0.31 11.93 0.15
CA THR A 64 -1.40 12.91 0.10
C THR A 64 -2.75 12.21 0.23
N THR A 65 -3.77 12.92 0.68
CA THR A 65 -5.14 12.40 0.79
C THR A 65 -6.11 13.29 0.05
N ALA A 66 -7.05 12.69 -0.68
CA ALA A 66 -8.06 13.41 -1.44
C ALA A 66 -9.04 14.18 -0.53
N SER A 67 -9.25 13.72 0.70
CA SER A 67 -10.10 14.43 1.69
C SER A 67 -9.52 14.31 3.10
N LYS A 68 -8.99 15.42 3.62
CA LYS A 68 -8.48 15.51 5.00
C LYS A 68 -9.59 15.37 6.05
N LYS A 69 -10.83 15.73 5.72
CA LYS A 69 -12.02 15.54 6.58
C LYS A 69 -12.31 14.05 6.82
N VAL A 70 -11.93 13.17 5.90
CA VAL A 70 -12.13 11.72 6.00
C VAL A 70 -10.93 11.03 6.63
N ALA A 71 -9.72 11.32 6.17
CA ALA A 71 -8.49 10.80 6.75
C ALA A 71 -7.30 11.68 6.38
N THR A 72 -6.28 11.69 7.24
CA THR A 72 -4.97 12.27 6.96
C THR A 72 -3.94 11.16 6.79
N ALA A 73 -2.88 11.43 6.04
CA ALA A 73 -1.82 10.48 5.80
C ALA A 73 -0.45 11.15 5.92
N LYS A 74 0.50 10.45 6.57
CA LYS A 74 1.91 10.86 6.67
C LYS A 74 2.81 9.66 6.44
N VAL A 75 3.92 9.84 5.74
CA VAL A 75 4.96 8.81 5.62
C VAL A 75 5.84 8.83 6.87
N LYS A 76 6.11 7.65 7.43
CA LYS A 76 7.07 7.40 8.50
C LYS A 76 7.92 6.18 8.13
N GLY A 77 9.15 6.40 7.70
CA GLY A 77 10.03 5.36 7.17
C GLY A 77 9.34 4.58 6.03
N LYS A 78 9.35 3.26 6.08
CA LYS A 78 8.71 2.38 5.08
C LYS A 78 7.21 2.15 5.31
N LYS A 79 6.53 3.03 6.05
CA LYS A 79 5.09 2.95 6.37
C LYS A 79 4.40 4.27 6.09
N VAL A 80 3.17 4.20 5.60
CA VAL A 80 2.23 5.32 5.62
C VAL A 80 1.32 5.18 6.84
N VAL A 81 1.23 6.22 7.64
CA VAL A 81 0.38 6.34 8.83
C VAL A 81 -0.88 7.09 8.42
N ILE A 82 -2.02 6.42 8.46
CA ILE A 82 -3.32 6.96 8.05
C ILE A 82 -4.18 7.11 9.31
N LYS A 83 -4.65 8.33 9.59
CA LYS A 83 -5.46 8.66 10.76
C LYS A 83 -6.82 9.19 10.33
N ALA A 84 -7.91 8.64 10.87
CA ALA A 84 -9.23 9.23 10.73
C ALA A 84 -9.48 10.22 11.88
N PRO A 85 -9.99 11.44 11.63
CA PRO A 85 -10.43 12.36 12.68
C PRO A 85 -11.50 11.73 13.58
N LYS A 86 -11.60 12.19 14.84
CA LYS A 86 -12.66 11.71 15.76
C LYS A 86 -14.07 11.94 15.21
N LYS A 87 -14.27 13.07 14.53
CA LYS A 87 -15.55 13.48 13.88
C LYS A 87 -15.69 12.94 12.44
N ALA A 88 -14.81 12.06 11.96
CA ALA A 88 -14.92 11.52 10.61
C ALA A 88 -16.25 10.78 10.40
N VAL A 89 -16.93 11.09 9.29
CA VAL A 89 -18.26 10.52 8.99
C VAL A 89 -18.12 9.02 8.74
N LYS A 90 -18.86 8.24 9.51
CA LYS A 90 -18.93 6.78 9.32
C LYS A 90 -19.54 6.48 7.95
N GLY A 91 -18.84 5.68 7.19
CA GLY A 91 -19.24 5.36 5.82
C GLY A 91 -18.53 6.17 4.76
N ALA A 92 -17.82 7.22 5.12
CA ALA A 92 -17.01 7.98 4.20
C ALA A 92 -15.79 7.17 3.72
N SER A 93 -15.32 7.49 2.54
CA SER A 93 -14.09 6.94 1.98
C SER A 93 -13.26 8.05 1.32
N THR A 94 -11.96 7.84 1.28
CA THR A 94 -11.01 8.71 0.58
C THR A 94 -9.89 7.87 -0.02
N THR A 95 -9.10 8.47 -0.88
CA THR A 95 -7.91 7.83 -1.44
C THR A 95 -6.67 8.53 -0.90
N VAL A 96 -5.74 7.74 -0.38
CA VAL A 96 -4.38 8.17 -0.07
C VAL A 96 -3.50 7.80 -1.26
N THR A 97 -2.80 8.79 -1.79
CA THR A 97 -1.84 8.61 -2.89
C THR A 97 -0.42 8.76 -2.35
N LEU A 98 0.37 7.72 -2.54
CA LEU A 98 1.83 7.76 -2.35
C LEU A 98 2.44 8.21 -3.66
N LYS A 99 3.23 9.27 -3.65
CA LYS A 99 3.93 9.79 -4.84
C LYS A 99 5.43 9.84 -4.60
N SER A 100 6.20 9.58 -5.64
CA SER A 100 7.61 9.92 -5.65
C SER A 100 7.78 11.43 -5.70
N THR A 101 8.75 11.96 -4.96
CA THR A 101 9.15 13.37 -4.99
C THR A 101 10.49 13.57 -5.69
N ASN A 102 11.12 12.50 -6.10
CA ASN A 102 12.37 12.51 -6.86
C ASN A 102 12.33 11.51 -8.02
N GLY A 103 13.04 11.81 -9.09
CA GLY A 103 13.13 11.05 -10.32
C GLY A 103 12.24 11.58 -11.44
N ASP A 104 12.58 11.17 -12.67
CA ASP A 104 11.95 11.68 -13.91
C ASP A 104 10.58 11.07 -14.17
N LYS A 105 10.23 9.98 -13.52
CA LYS A 105 8.94 9.30 -13.67
C LYS A 105 7.98 9.64 -12.54
N LYS A 106 6.77 10.05 -12.88
CA LYS A 106 5.67 10.27 -11.93
C LYS A 106 5.13 8.95 -11.41
N VAL A 107 5.85 8.33 -10.48
CA VAL A 107 5.47 7.04 -9.89
C VAL A 107 4.55 7.24 -8.71
N SER A 108 3.43 6.53 -8.68
CA SER A 108 2.47 6.62 -7.59
C SER A 108 1.85 5.27 -7.23
N ALA A 109 1.31 5.17 -6.00
CA ALA A 109 0.47 4.06 -5.56
C ALA A 109 -0.72 4.61 -4.77
N LYS A 110 -1.90 4.04 -4.99
CA LYS A 110 -3.15 4.47 -4.34
C LYS A 110 -3.59 3.47 -3.29
N ILE A 111 -4.08 3.98 -2.15
CA ILE A 111 -4.67 3.20 -1.05
C ILE A 111 -6.06 3.75 -0.80
N LYS A 112 -7.10 2.94 -1.02
CA LYS A 112 -8.47 3.30 -0.70
C LYS A 112 -8.72 3.16 0.79
N VAL A 113 -9.17 4.23 1.43
CA VAL A 113 -9.40 4.30 2.88
C VAL A 113 -10.89 4.39 3.14
N TYR A 114 -11.40 3.53 4.01
CA TYR A 114 -12.78 3.57 4.48
C TYR A 114 -12.83 3.87 5.97
N VAL A 115 -13.73 4.77 6.36
CA VAL A 115 -14.02 5.06 7.77
C VAL A 115 -15.26 4.28 8.19
N ARG A 116 -15.09 3.34 9.11
CA ARG A 116 -16.14 2.42 9.57
C ARG A 116 -15.97 2.06 11.04
N ASN A 117 -17.07 1.68 11.68
CA ASN A 117 -17.04 1.05 12.98
C ASN A 117 -16.74 -0.45 12.88
N SER A 118 -16.22 -1.01 13.96
CA SER A 118 -15.94 -2.43 14.08
C SER A 118 -17.20 -3.29 13.99
N ALA A 119 -17.08 -4.43 13.35
CA ALA A 119 -18.10 -5.47 13.36
C ALA A 119 -18.29 -6.03 14.78
N LYS A 120 -19.53 -6.39 15.16
CA LYS A 120 -19.82 -7.03 16.45
C LYS A 120 -19.50 -8.53 16.44
N LYS A 121 -19.71 -9.22 15.32
CA LYS A 121 -19.37 -10.64 15.13
C LYS A 121 -18.63 -10.85 13.80
N VAL A 122 -17.62 -11.71 13.82
CA VAL A 122 -16.85 -12.09 12.62
C VAL A 122 -16.64 -13.60 12.59
N LYS A 123 -16.69 -14.18 11.40
CA LYS A 123 -16.47 -15.62 11.14
C LYS A 123 -15.69 -15.77 9.83
N ALA A 124 -14.69 -16.62 9.82
CA ALA A 124 -14.05 -17.02 8.57
C ALA A 124 -14.95 -18.01 7.82
N ALA A 125 -15.05 -17.85 6.50
CA ALA A 125 -15.82 -18.77 5.66
C ALA A 125 -15.19 -20.16 5.62
N LYS A 126 -13.86 -20.24 5.81
CA LYS A 126 -13.09 -21.48 5.89
C LYS A 126 -12.25 -21.49 7.18
N LYS A 127 -12.27 -22.60 7.91
CA LYS A 127 -11.44 -22.79 9.11
C LYS A 127 -9.97 -23.09 8.78
N ALA A 128 -9.70 -23.52 7.54
CA ALA A 128 -8.36 -23.81 7.03
C ALA A 128 -8.18 -23.24 5.62
N ILE A 129 -6.95 -22.86 5.29
CA ILE A 129 -6.52 -22.41 3.96
C ILE A 129 -5.20 -23.06 3.59
N THR A 130 -5.04 -23.34 2.31
CA THR A 130 -3.76 -23.77 1.72
C THR A 130 -3.30 -22.73 0.70
N VAL A 131 -2.01 -22.46 0.69
CA VAL A 131 -1.40 -21.53 -0.28
C VAL A 131 -0.03 -22.02 -0.69
N LYS A 132 0.29 -21.97 -1.99
CA LYS A 132 1.63 -22.29 -2.49
C LYS A 132 2.65 -21.24 -2.03
N LYS A 133 3.91 -21.63 -1.83
CA LYS A 133 5.04 -20.75 -1.45
C LYS A 133 5.06 -19.49 -2.32
N GLY A 134 5.10 -18.32 -1.71
CA GLY A 134 5.14 -17.02 -2.41
C GLY A 134 3.90 -16.65 -3.23
N LYS A 135 2.94 -17.55 -3.41
CA LYS A 135 1.68 -17.30 -4.13
C LYS A 135 0.61 -16.74 -3.21
N THR A 136 -0.54 -16.38 -3.76
CA THR A 136 -1.66 -15.80 -3.01
C THR A 136 -2.86 -16.74 -2.99
N THR A 137 -3.65 -16.63 -1.91
CA THR A 137 -4.96 -17.27 -1.78
C THR A 137 -5.98 -16.27 -1.25
N LYS A 138 -7.26 -16.56 -1.45
CA LYS A 138 -8.35 -15.72 -0.96
C LYS A 138 -9.03 -16.36 0.25
N LEU A 139 -9.32 -15.55 1.27
CA LEU A 139 -10.10 -15.94 2.43
C LEU A 139 -11.22 -14.93 2.66
N VAL A 140 -12.46 -15.41 2.75
CA VAL A 140 -13.61 -14.56 3.05
C VAL A 140 -13.87 -14.53 4.54
N ILE A 141 -13.99 -13.33 5.11
CA ILE A 141 -14.47 -13.09 6.48
C ILE A 141 -15.90 -12.57 6.37
N LYS A 142 -16.83 -13.28 6.98
CA LYS A 142 -18.23 -12.83 7.14
C LYS A 142 -18.33 -12.00 8.42
N ALA A 143 -19.06 -10.88 8.34
CA ALA A 143 -19.29 -10.00 9.49
C ALA A 143 -20.78 -9.80 9.69
N SER A 144 -21.22 -9.84 10.93
CA SER A 144 -22.61 -9.54 11.31
C SER A 144 -22.67 -8.33 12.22
N LYS A 145 -23.87 -7.73 12.30
CA LYS A 145 -24.16 -6.53 13.10
C LYS A 145 -23.15 -5.39 12.80
N VAL A 146 -22.79 -5.23 11.54
CA VAL A 146 -22.03 -4.08 11.05
C VAL A 146 -22.95 -2.87 11.00
N GLN A 147 -22.40 -1.72 11.34
CA GLN A 147 -23.13 -0.47 11.28
C GLN A 147 -23.46 -0.15 9.81
N ASN A 148 -24.73 0.10 9.51
CA ASN A 148 -25.22 0.40 8.17
C ASN A 148 -25.32 -0.82 7.23
N LYS A 149 -26.43 -1.53 7.31
CA LYS A 149 -26.77 -2.72 6.49
C LYS A 149 -26.74 -2.48 4.96
N LYS A 150 -26.91 -1.24 4.51
CA LYS A 150 -26.98 -0.88 3.07
C LYS A 150 -25.59 -0.64 2.44
N LYS A 151 -24.52 -0.46 3.23
CA LYS A 151 -23.19 -0.17 2.74
C LYS A 151 -22.25 -1.37 2.87
N ALA A 152 -21.18 -1.41 2.07
CA ALA A 152 -20.18 -2.43 2.17
C ALA A 152 -19.61 -2.50 3.59
N PHE A 153 -19.45 -3.73 4.09
CA PHE A 153 -18.73 -3.97 5.33
C PHE A 153 -17.28 -3.50 5.16
N ALA A 154 -16.80 -2.79 6.15
CA ALA A 154 -15.41 -2.38 6.18
C ALA A 154 -14.93 -2.28 7.63
N ASP A 155 -13.72 -2.74 7.89
CA ASP A 155 -13.09 -2.69 9.20
C ASP A 155 -11.56 -2.75 9.06
N THR A 156 -10.84 -2.41 10.13
CA THR A 156 -9.39 -2.59 10.16
C THR A 156 -9.07 -4.08 10.27
N ILE A 157 -8.39 -4.63 9.28
CA ILE A 157 -8.01 -6.04 9.26
C ILE A 157 -6.50 -6.16 9.37
N THR A 158 -6.07 -6.99 10.31
CA THR A 158 -4.67 -7.38 10.46
C THR A 158 -4.55 -8.89 10.57
N VAL A 159 -3.47 -9.45 10.05
CA VAL A 159 -3.15 -10.86 10.13
C VAL A 159 -1.91 -11.02 11.01
N LYS A 160 -2.05 -11.72 12.13
CA LYS A 160 -0.96 -12.08 13.01
C LYS A 160 -0.49 -13.50 12.69
N GLY A 161 0.79 -13.64 12.38
CA GLY A 161 1.44 -14.88 11.96
C GLY A 161 2.42 -14.61 10.82
N LYS A 162 3.59 -15.26 10.86
CA LYS A 162 4.66 -15.07 9.88
C LYS A 162 4.48 -15.90 8.60
N ILE A 163 3.53 -16.87 8.62
CA ILE A 163 3.40 -17.82 7.51
C ILE A 163 2.55 -17.34 6.35
N VAL A 164 1.65 -16.36 6.60
CA VAL A 164 0.93 -15.65 5.54
C VAL A 164 0.93 -14.15 5.81
N LYS A 165 0.95 -13.36 4.74
CA LYS A 165 0.91 -11.89 4.79
C LYS A 165 -0.34 -11.39 4.09
N LEU A 166 -1.06 -10.47 4.72
CA LEU A 166 -2.17 -9.77 4.07
C LEU A 166 -1.64 -8.79 3.02
N THR A 167 -2.07 -8.94 1.77
CA THR A 167 -1.65 -8.09 0.65
C THR A 167 -2.76 -7.20 0.12
N ASP A 168 -4.02 -7.60 0.27
CA ASP A 168 -5.17 -6.81 -0.14
C ASP A 168 -6.43 -7.19 0.64
N VAL A 169 -7.38 -6.26 0.72
CA VAL A 169 -8.70 -6.46 1.30
C VAL A 169 -9.74 -5.82 0.41
N LYS A 170 -10.72 -6.60 -0.04
CA LYS A 170 -11.91 -6.11 -0.74
C LYS A 170 -13.12 -6.25 0.18
N PHE A 171 -13.87 -5.17 0.32
CA PHE A 171 -15.06 -5.14 1.15
C PHE A 171 -16.34 -5.20 0.29
N ALA A 172 -17.31 -5.99 0.75
CA ALA A 172 -18.65 -6.05 0.22
C ALA A 172 -19.65 -6.09 1.36
N LYS A 173 -20.95 -6.12 1.06
CA LYS A 173 -22.01 -6.20 2.08
C LYS A 173 -21.80 -7.44 2.96
N GLY A 174 -21.55 -7.26 4.26
CA GLY A 174 -21.35 -8.33 5.24
C GLY A 174 -20.11 -9.21 5.04
N LYS A 175 -19.22 -8.89 4.08
CA LYS A 175 -18.06 -9.72 3.74
C LYS A 175 -16.80 -8.88 3.53
N ALA A 176 -15.66 -9.44 3.90
CA ALA A 176 -14.34 -8.94 3.50
C ALA A 176 -13.57 -10.09 2.86
N THR A 177 -13.11 -9.90 1.64
CA THR A 177 -12.25 -10.88 0.95
C THR A 177 -10.81 -10.45 1.15
N LEU A 178 -10.05 -11.29 1.85
CA LEU A 178 -8.64 -11.09 2.14
C LEU A 178 -7.81 -11.78 1.07
N THR A 179 -6.82 -11.11 0.51
CA THR A 179 -5.77 -11.73 -0.30
C THR A 179 -4.56 -11.96 0.59
N LEU A 180 -4.22 -13.23 0.79
CA LEU A 180 -3.14 -13.67 1.67
C LEU A 180 -2.02 -14.27 0.83
N LYS A 181 -0.79 -13.79 1.02
CA LYS A 181 0.42 -14.33 0.36
C LYS A 181 1.12 -15.28 1.31
N GLY A 182 1.40 -16.51 0.85
CA GLY A 182 2.18 -17.51 1.59
C GLY A 182 3.65 -17.10 1.75
N ALA A 183 4.28 -17.57 2.82
CA ALA A 183 5.71 -17.43 3.05
C ALA A 183 6.52 -18.18 1.97
N LYS A 184 7.83 -17.92 1.91
CA LYS A 184 8.75 -18.64 1.00
C LYS A 184 9.05 -20.08 1.44
N LYS A 185 8.91 -20.38 2.74
CA LYS A 185 9.15 -21.73 3.31
C LYS A 185 7.82 -22.43 3.58
N ALA A 186 7.76 -23.75 3.37
CA ALA A 186 6.61 -24.58 3.73
C ALA A 186 6.42 -24.58 5.25
N LYS A 187 5.20 -24.36 5.70
CA LYS A 187 4.83 -24.38 7.12
C LYS A 187 3.33 -24.58 7.30
N LYS A 188 2.96 -25.19 8.42
CA LYS A 188 1.57 -25.32 8.88
C LYS A 188 1.45 -24.66 10.25
N LYS A 189 0.60 -23.64 10.39
CA LYS A 189 0.38 -22.95 11.66
C LYS A 189 -0.98 -22.24 11.67
N ALA A 190 -1.54 -22.07 12.86
CA ALA A 190 -2.69 -21.20 13.04
C ALA A 190 -2.29 -19.72 12.87
N VAL A 191 -3.10 -18.98 12.14
CA VAL A 191 -2.98 -17.52 12.00
C VAL A 191 -4.21 -16.86 12.61
N THR A 192 -3.98 -15.75 13.30
CA THR A 192 -5.06 -14.95 13.89
C THR A 192 -5.36 -13.77 12.97
N ILE A 193 -6.58 -13.72 12.48
CA ILE A 193 -7.10 -12.60 11.69
C ILE A 193 -7.88 -11.70 12.63
N LYS A 194 -7.37 -10.51 12.88
CA LYS A 194 -8.03 -9.50 13.68
C LYS A 194 -8.84 -8.59 12.79
N VAL A 195 -10.10 -8.41 13.11
CA VAL A 195 -11.05 -7.55 12.37
C VAL A 195 -11.63 -6.55 13.37
N GLY A 196 -11.08 -5.34 13.35
CA GLY A 196 -11.36 -4.35 14.37
C GLY A 196 -11.05 -4.87 15.79
N SER A 197 -12.05 -4.92 16.65
CA SER A 197 -11.93 -5.45 18.02
C SER A 197 -12.10 -6.98 18.13
N LYS A 198 -12.50 -7.66 17.05
CA LYS A 198 -12.77 -9.11 17.02
C LYS A 198 -11.66 -9.86 16.31
N SER A 199 -11.54 -11.14 16.60
CA SER A 199 -10.56 -12.00 15.94
C SER A 199 -11.14 -13.37 15.60
N VAL A 200 -10.54 -14.01 14.61
CA VAL A 200 -10.83 -15.38 14.21
C VAL A 200 -9.51 -16.10 13.90
N LYS A 201 -9.39 -17.35 14.37
CA LYS A 201 -8.25 -18.22 14.09
C LYS A 201 -8.54 -19.07 12.85
N VAL A 202 -7.55 -19.22 11.98
CA VAL A 202 -7.61 -20.04 10.76
C VAL A 202 -6.33 -20.85 10.66
N LYS A 203 -6.44 -22.16 10.42
CA LYS A 203 -5.27 -23.01 10.13
C LYS A 203 -4.75 -22.65 8.73
N ALA A 204 -3.48 -22.30 8.60
CA ALA A 204 -2.87 -22.00 7.31
C ALA A 204 -1.76 -23.02 7.02
N THR A 205 -1.78 -23.56 5.80
CA THR A 205 -0.74 -24.46 5.29
C THR A 205 -0.10 -23.78 4.07
N VAL A 206 1.22 -23.62 4.11
CA VAL A 206 2.03 -23.18 2.97
C VAL A 206 2.76 -24.41 2.43
N LYS A 207 2.53 -24.73 1.15
CA LYS A 207 3.14 -25.86 0.44
C LYS A 207 4.13 -25.38 -0.61
#